data_91016a5d4c0dd069bf96fe574fa65e7c
#
_entry.id   91016a5d4c0dd069bf96fe574fa65e7c
#
_cell.length_a   1.000
_cell.length_b   1.000
_cell.length_c   1.000
_cell.angle_alpha   90.00
_cell.angle_beta   90.00
_cell.angle_gamma   90.00
#
_symmetry.space_group_name_H-M   'P 1'
#
loop_
_entity.id
_entity.type
_entity.pdbx_description
1 polymer ?
#
loop_
_entity_poly.entity_id
_entity_poly.type
_entity_poly.pdbx_seq_one_letter_code
_entity_poly.pdbx_strand_id
1 'polypeptide(L)'
;METVVTPQYPSALKADGTQWAWDSTSMGWLKECPRKYYYHMICGYVGRGEAIHLEYGILYHDALEDYEMLKFNGLDHDAAVQAVVRSIMTRTWRDDKPWRGSADLPPDDKASLKNRENLIRTIVWYLYKFKDDPAQTRKDPNTGR
;
A
#
# COMPACT_ATOMS: atom_id res chain seq x y z
N MET A 1 -19.61 10.27 27.40
CA MET A 1 -20.08 9.13 26.55
C MET A 1 -19.36 9.27 25.24
N GLU A 2 -18.29 8.49 25.01
CA GLU A 2 -17.62 8.46 23.72
C GLU A 2 -18.51 7.66 22.75
N THR A 3 -18.92 8.31 21.67
CA THR A 3 -19.64 7.67 20.57
C THR A 3 -18.72 6.64 19.92
N VAL A 4 -19.00 5.37 20.11
CA VAL A 4 -18.39 4.27 19.37
C VAL A 4 -18.77 4.46 17.90
N VAL A 5 -17.84 4.94 17.09
CA VAL A 5 -18.01 4.99 15.64
C VAL A 5 -17.98 3.55 15.14
N THR A 6 -19.15 3.02 14.81
CA THR A 6 -19.28 1.73 14.15
C THR A 6 -18.63 1.84 12.76
N PRO A 7 -17.65 1.00 12.40
CA PRO A 7 -17.05 1.06 11.09
C PRO A 7 -18.10 0.80 10.01
N GLN A 8 -18.11 1.64 8.98
CA GLN A 8 -19.06 1.63 7.86
C GLN A 8 -18.74 0.54 6.81
N TYR A 9 -17.93 -0.45 7.21
CA TYR A 9 -17.54 -1.57 6.33
C TYR A 9 -18.54 -2.73 6.51
N PRO A 10 -18.87 -3.44 5.41
CA PRO A 10 -19.69 -4.64 5.52
C PRO A 10 -19.03 -5.64 6.50
N SER A 11 -19.85 -6.22 7.34
CA SER A 11 -19.37 -7.23 8.30
C SER A 11 -18.60 -8.33 7.59
N ALA A 12 -17.46 -8.73 8.15
CA ALA A 12 -16.70 -9.89 7.68
C ALA A 12 -17.50 -11.21 7.82
N LEU A 13 -18.61 -11.15 8.55
CA LEU A 13 -19.47 -12.30 8.82
C LEU A 13 -20.79 -12.20 8.05
N LYS A 14 -21.29 -13.36 7.62
CA LYS A 14 -22.66 -13.54 7.12
C LYS A 14 -23.65 -13.48 8.28
N ALA A 15 -24.94 -13.44 7.95
CA ALA A 15 -26.02 -13.42 8.95
C ALA A 15 -26.05 -14.67 9.85
N ASP A 16 -25.53 -15.80 9.37
CA ASP A 16 -25.40 -17.05 10.12
C ASP A 16 -24.16 -17.12 11.02
N GLY A 17 -23.35 -16.04 11.07
CA GLY A 17 -22.13 -15.97 11.85
C GLY A 17 -20.91 -16.61 11.18
N THR A 18 -21.02 -17.11 9.95
CA THR A 18 -19.87 -17.62 9.19
C THR A 18 -19.16 -16.51 8.46
N GLN A 19 -17.83 -16.61 8.31
CA GLN A 19 -17.03 -15.65 7.57
C GLN A 19 -17.26 -15.80 6.05
N TRP A 20 -17.31 -14.66 5.31
CA TRP A 20 -17.51 -14.66 3.86
C TRP A 20 -16.37 -15.34 3.10
N ALA A 21 -15.15 -15.09 3.55
CA ALA A 21 -13.94 -15.63 2.94
C ALA A 21 -12.83 -15.76 3.97
N TRP A 22 -11.95 -16.72 3.76
CA TRP A 22 -10.75 -16.91 4.56
C TRP A 22 -9.53 -16.55 3.73
N ASP A 23 -8.67 -15.70 4.28
CA ASP A 23 -7.37 -15.39 3.73
C ASP A 23 -6.25 -15.87 4.65
N SER A 24 -5.01 -15.83 4.17
CA SER A 24 -3.84 -16.27 4.92
C SER A 24 -3.60 -15.45 6.20
N THR A 25 -3.95 -14.17 6.18
CA THR A 25 -3.76 -13.27 7.33
C THR A 25 -4.75 -13.61 8.45
N SER A 26 -6.05 -13.72 8.12
CA SER A 26 -7.09 -14.06 9.09
C SER A 26 -6.87 -15.46 9.68
N MET A 27 -6.47 -16.44 8.86
CA MET A 27 -6.11 -17.77 9.31
C MET A 27 -4.85 -17.76 10.20
N GLY A 28 -3.86 -16.93 9.85
CA GLY A 28 -2.66 -16.74 10.65
C GLY A 28 -3.00 -16.20 12.04
N TRP A 29 -3.79 -15.14 12.12
CA TRP A 29 -4.22 -14.55 13.40
C TRP A 29 -5.03 -15.52 14.25
N LEU A 30 -5.94 -16.30 13.64
CA LEU A 30 -6.73 -17.29 14.36
C LEU A 30 -5.83 -18.37 14.98
N LYS A 31 -4.84 -18.87 14.24
CA LYS A 31 -3.88 -19.87 14.70
C LYS A 31 -2.94 -19.33 15.77
N GLU A 32 -2.46 -18.10 15.61
CA GLU A 32 -1.56 -17.45 16.55
C GLU A 32 -2.26 -17.11 17.86
N CYS A 33 -3.42 -16.47 17.78
CA CYS A 33 -4.19 -16.04 18.93
C CYS A 33 -5.67 -15.78 18.56
N PRO A 34 -6.63 -16.63 18.98
CA PRO A 34 -8.05 -16.42 18.69
C PRO A 34 -8.58 -15.07 19.17
N ARG A 35 -8.04 -14.52 20.27
CA ARG A 35 -8.42 -13.19 20.77
C ARG A 35 -7.94 -12.07 19.81
N LYS A 36 -6.75 -12.20 19.22
CA LYS A 36 -6.24 -11.28 18.19
C LYS A 36 -7.15 -11.30 16.97
N TYR A 37 -7.51 -12.49 16.48
CA TYR A 37 -8.47 -12.65 15.40
C TYR A 37 -9.80 -11.97 15.73
N TYR A 38 -10.36 -12.21 16.91
CA TYR A 38 -11.63 -11.62 17.34
C TYR A 38 -11.59 -10.08 17.29
N TYR A 39 -10.56 -9.47 17.87
CA TYR A 39 -10.48 -8.02 17.89
C TYR A 39 -10.23 -7.41 16.50
N HIS A 40 -9.35 -8.00 15.70
CA HIS A 40 -9.05 -7.44 14.37
C HIS A 40 -10.13 -7.75 13.34
N MET A 41 -10.57 -9.00 13.24
CA MET A 41 -11.48 -9.42 12.16
C MET A 41 -12.96 -9.24 12.51
N ILE A 42 -13.33 -9.52 13.76
CA ILE A 42 -14.74 -9.43 14.16
C ILE A 42 -15.10 -8.02 14.66
N CYS A 43 -14.26 -7.44 15.52
CA CYS A 43 -14.50 -6.12 16.08
C CYS A 43 -13.95 -4.98 15.22
N GLY A 44 -13.11 -5.25 14.20
CA GLY A 44 -12.53 -4.24 13.32
C GLY A 44 -11.50 -3.32 14.00
N TYR A 45 -10.93 -3.72 15.13
CA TYR A 45 -9.91 -2.91 15.77
C TYR A 45 -8.62 -2.88 14.95
N VAL A 46 -8.13 -1.69 14.67
CA VAL A 46 -6.84 -1.44 14.02
C VAL A 46 -5.91 -0.72 14.99
N GLY A 47 -4.62 -1.00 14.88
CA GLY A 47 -3.60 -0.30 15.65
C GLY A 47 -3.62 1.21 15.35
N ARG A 48 -3.38 2.05 16.37
CA ARG A 48 -3.32 3.52 16.22
C ARG A 48 -2.01 4.02 15.61
N GLY A 49 -1.01 3.16 15.43
CA GLY A 49 0.27 3.53 14.85
C GLY A 49 0.23 3.56 13.32
N GLU A 50 1.06 4.40 12.72
CA GLU A 50 1.29 4.36 11.27
C GLU A 50 1.87 3.00 10.88
N ALA A 51 1.23 2.34 9.94
CA ALA A 51 1.73 1.09 9.37
C ALA A 51 2.76 1.43 8.26
N ILE A 52 3.92 1.98 8.64
CA ILE A 52 4.96 2.49 7.73
C ILE A 52 5.30 1.46 6.63
N HIS A 53 5.40 0.18 7.00
CA HIS A 53 5.67 -0.87 6.02
C HIS A 53 4.56 -1.03 4.99
N LEU A 54 3.30 -0.96 5.43
CA LEU A 54 2.14 -1.06 4.56
C LEU A 54 2.03 0.17 3.67
N GLU A 55 2.17 1.36 4.25
CA GLU A 55 2.11 2.62 3.52
C GLU A 55 3.21 2.73 2.47
N TYR A 56 4.44 2.37 2.82
CA TYR A 56 5.56 2.31 1.86
C TYR A 56 5.24 1.35 0.70
N GLY A 57 4.68 0.18 1.02
CA GLY A 57 4.27 -0.81 0.01
C GLY A 57 3.18 -0.28 -0.91
N ILE A 58 2.15 0.36 -0.38
CA ILE A 58 1.06 0.97 -1.16
C ILE A 58 1.62 2.03 -2.11
N LEU A 59 2.40 2.99 -1.59
CA LEU A 59 3.00 4.04 -2.42
C LEU A 59 3.91 3.49 -3.52
N TYR A 60 4.63 2.40 -3.23
CA TYR A 60 5.48 1.74 -4.20
C TYR A 60 4.65 1.07 -5.31
N HIS A 61 3.62 0.30 -4.96
CA HIS A 61 2.75 -0.35 -5.93
C HIS A 61 1.95 0.64 -6.77
N ASP A 62 1.41 1.69 -6.15
CA ASP A 62 0.73 2.77 -6.87
C ASP A 62 1.64 3.42 -7.92
N ALA A 63 2.92 3.62 -7.59
CA ALA A 63 3.89 4.19 -8.52
C ALA A 63 4.15 3.27 -9.73
N LEU A 64 4.23 1.96 -9.51
CA LEU A 64 4.39 0.99 -10.59
C LEU A 64 3.13 0.92 -11.45
N GLU A 65 1.95 0.93 -10.85
CA GLU A 65 0.68 0.97 -11.59
C GLU A 65 0.58 2.24 -12.44
N ASP A 66 0.86 3.41 -11.86
CA ASP A 66 0.87 4.68 -12.59
C ASP A 66 1.82 4.63 -13.80
N TYR A 67 3.03 4.08 -13.62
CA TYR A 67 3.99 3.92 -14.70
C TYR A 67 3.47 3.06 -15.84
N GLU A 68 2.95 1.87 -15.51
CA GLU A 68 2.41 0.94 -16.50
C GLU A 68 1.22 1.55 -17.27
N MET A 69 0.36 2.27 -16.57
CA MET A 69 -0.77 2.98 -17.20
C MET A 69 -0.31 4.09 -18.14
N LEU A 70 0.72 4.84 -17.77
CA LEU A 70 1.31 5.88 -18.62
C LEU A 70 1.96 5.29 -19.88
N LYS A 71 2.71 4.19 -19.72
CA LYS A 71 3.30 3.42 -20.84
C LYS A 71 2.21 2.87 -21.77
N PHE A 72 1.17 2.27 -21.21
CA PHE A 72 0.03 1.75 -21.98
C PHE A 72 -0.66 2.85 -22.78
N ASN A 73 -0.73 4.07 -22.25
CA ASN A 73 -1.30 5.24 -22.93
C ASN A 73 -0.32 5.90 -23.94
N GLY A 74 0.84 5.30 -24.18
CA GLY A 74 1.77 5.70 -25.22
C GLY A 74 2.84 6.71 -24.81
N LEU A 75 3.02 6.97 -23.51
CA LEU A 75 4.14 7.78 -23.06
C LEU A 75 5.45 7.01 -23.25
N ASP A 76 6.50 7.73 -23.62
CA ASP A 76 7.85 7.16 -23.60
C ASP A 76 8.33 6.90 -22.17
N HIS A 77 9.41 6.10 -22.04
CA HIS A 77 9.92 5.68 -20.74
C HIS A 77 10.28 6.88 -19.84
N ASP A 78 11.04 7.83 -20.35
CA ASP A 78 11.57 8.93 -19.54
C ASP A 78 10.46 9.89 -19.09
N ALA A 79 9.49 10.19 -19.97
CA ALA A 79 8.32 10.99 -19.63
C ALA A 79 7.45 10.29 -18.58
N ALA A 80 7.25 8.97 -18.71
CA ALA A 80 6.50 8.19 -17.73
C ALA A 80 7.18 8.18 -16.36
N VAL A 81 8.50 7.95 -16.30
CA VAL A 81 9.28 8.01 -15.05
C VAL A 81 9.16 9.39 -14.40
N GLN A 82 9.32 10.47 -15.16
CA GLN A 82 9.19 11.83 -14.63
C GLN A 82 7.80 12.10 -14.07
N ALA A 83 6.75 11.66 -14.74
CA ALA A 83 5.38 11.81 -14.29
C ALA A 83 5.13 11.05 -12.97
N VAL A 84 5.60 9.81 -12.88
CA VAL A 84 5.51 8.99 -11.66
C VAL A 84 6.26 9.63 -10.51
N VAL A 85 7.50 10.09 -10.72
CA VAL A 85 8.28 10.76 -9.67
C VAL A 85 7.54 12.00 -9.15
N ARG A 86 6.98 12.83 -10.03
CA ARG A 86 6.17 14.00 -9.63
C ARG A 86 4.94 13.58 -8.82
N SER A 87 4.23 12.54 -9.26
CA SER A 87 3.07 12.00 -8.56
C SER A 87 3.44 11.56 -7.14
N ILE A 88 4.49 10.77 -6.97
CA ILE A 88 4.95 10.32 -5.66
C ILE A 88 5.45 11.47 -4.79
N MET A 89 6.17 12.43 -5.37
CA MET A 89 6.58 13.63 -4.62
C MET A 89 5.39 14.39 -4.06
N THR A 90 4.29 14.49 -4.81
CA THR A 90 3.05 15.15 -4.36
C THR A 90 2.33 14.32 -3.31
N ARG A 91 2.13 13.01 -3.54
CA ARG A 91 1.45 12.09 -2.59
C ARG A 91 2.19 11.97 -1.26
N THR A 92 3.50 12.14 -1.26
CA THR A 92 4.36 12.10 -0.07
C THR A 92 4.64 13.49 0.52
N TRP A 93 3.87 14.50 0.14
CA TRP A 93 3.89 15.83 0.74
C TRP A 93 2.54 16.09 1.41
N ARG A 94 2.51 16.07 2.75
CA ARG A 94 1.29 16.17 3.55
C ARG A 94 1.47 17.21 4.65
N ASP A 95 0.45 18.01 4.88
CA ASP A 95 0.46 19.04 5.93
C ASP A 95 1.71 19.94 5.87
N ASP A 96 2.08 20.37 4.65
CA ASP A 96 3.27 21.18 4.38
C ASP A 96 4.61 20.53 4.78
N LYS A 97 4.64 19.21 4.92
CA LYS A 97 5.83 18.45 5.31
C LYS A 97 6.02 17.19 4.42
N PRO A 98 7.27 16.83 4.17
CA PRO A 98 7.54 15.55 3.50
C PRO A 98 7.20 14.39 4.43
N TRP A 99 6.62 13.34 3.87
CA TRP A 99 6.43 12.08 4.59
C TRP A 99 7.78 11.50 5.01
N ARG A 100 7.95 11.31 6.30
CA ARG A 100 9.22 10.85 6.87
C ARG A 100 9.33 9.33 6.90
N GLY A 101 8.17 8.64 6.92
CA GLY A 101 8.16 7.19 7.08
C GLY A 101 8.94 6.78 8.33
N SER A 102 9.95 5.96 8.14
CA SER A 102 10.83 5.46 9.21
C SER A 102 12.12 6.27 9.41
N ALA A 103 12.20 7.51 8.88
CA ALA A 103 13.44 8.32 8.96
C ALA A 103 13.87 8.65 10.40
N ASP A 104 12.95 8.55 11.36
CA ASP A 104 13.23 8.81 12.79
C ASP A 104 13.64 7.53 13.56
N LEU A 105 13.62 6.36 12.91
CA LEU A 105 14.06 5.11 13.52
C LEU A 105 15.60 5.02 13.54
N PRO A 106 16.17 4.25 14.49
CA PRO A 106 17.61 4.02 14.53
C PRO A 106 18.15 3.46 13.21
N PRO A 107 19.36 3.85 12.78
CA PRO A 107 19.92 3.43 11.49
C PRO A 107 20.08 1.91 11.33
N ASP A 108 20.23 1.19 12.42
CA ASP A 108 20.40 -0.27 12.47
C ASP A 108 19.08 -1.02 12.32
N ASP A 109 17.94 -0.32 12.43
CA ASP A 109 16.65 -0.91 12.14
C ASP A 109 16.45 -0.99 10.63
N LYS A 110 16.20 -2.21 10.11
CA LYS A 110 15.89 -2.42 8.68
C LYS A 110 14.68 -1.60 8.22
N ALA A 111 13.80 -1.24 9.13
CA ALA A 111 12.67 -0.36 8.85
C ALA A 111 13.11 1.08 8.59
N SER A 112 14.28 1.53 9.07
CA SER A 112 14.79 2.90 8.88
C SER A 112 14.97 3.28 7.41
N LEU A 113 15.10 2.29 6.53
CA LEU A 113 15.19 2.48 5.09
C LEU A 113 13.87 2.84 4.40
N LYS A 114 12.72 2.70 5.09
CA LYS A 114 11.39 2.96 4.51
C LYS A 114 11.00 4.43 4.68
N ASN A 115 11.72 5.30 4.02
CA ASN A 115 11.49 6.72 3.99
C ASN A 115 11.23 7.22 2.55
N ARG A 116 10.80 8.47 2.43
CA ARG A 116 10.45 9.12 1.15
C ARG A 116 11.57 9.08 0.13
N GLU A 117 12.79 9.35 0.55
CA GLU A 117 13.95 9.40 -0.34
C GLU A 117 14.28 8.03 -0.93
N ASN A 118 14.32 7.01 -0.08
CA ASN A 118 14.55 5.64 -0.52
C ASN A 118 13.38 5.10 -1.35
N LEU A 119 12.14 5.51 -1.08
CA LEU A 119 11.00 5.16 -1.91
C LEU A 119 11.21 5.65 -3.35
N ILE A 120 11.48 6.95 -3.53
CA ILE A 120 11.69 7.53 -4.85
C ILE A 120 12.88 6.87 -5.55
N ARG A 121 14.01 6.71 -4.85
CA ARG A 121 15.20 6.06 -5.38
C ARG A 121 14.93 4.63 -5.86
N THR A 122 14.20 3.85 -5.06
CA THR A 122 13.88 2.46 -5.39
C THR A 122 12.95 2.38 -6.60
N ILE A 123 11.93 3.25 -6.69
CA ILE A 123 11.03 3.33 -7.84
C ILE A 123 11.84 3.64 -9.11
N VAL A 124 12.62 4.70 -9.10
CA VAL A 124 13.42 5.10 -10.28
C VAL A 124 14.36 3.98 -10.70
N TRP A 125 15.09 3.40 -9.73
CA TRP A 125 15.99 2.29 -10.02
C TRP A 125 15.26 1.08 -10.64
N TYR A 126 14.11 0.71 -10.09
CA TYR A 126 13.30 -0.41 -10.59
C TYR A 126 12.84 -0.16 -12.02
N LEU A 127 12.27 1.02 -12.29
CA LEU A 127 11.74 1.37 -13.61
C LEU A 127 12.84 1.38 -14.69
N TYR A 128 14.04 1.88 -14.37
CA TYR A 128 15.17 1.81 -15.30
C TYR A 128 15.72 0.40 -15.46
N LYS A 129 15.74 -0.40 -14.40
CA LYS A 129 16.22 -1.79 -14.45
C LYS A 129 15.35 -2.67 -15.35
N PHE A 130 14.03 -2.45 -15.30
CA PHE A 130 13.04 -3.28 -16.01
C PHE A 130 12.37 -2.55 -17.18
N LYS A 131 12.98 -1.48 -17.72
CA LYS A 131 12.41 -0.69 -18.82
C LYS A 131 12.12 -1.50 -20.08
N ASP A 132 12.89 -2.55 -20.31
CA ASP A 132 12.81 -3.42 -21.49
C ASP A 132 12.13 -4.77 -21.16
N ASP A 133 11.39 -4.85 -20.05
CA ASP A 133 10.63 -6.05 -19.71
C ASP A 133 9.57 -6.33 -20.78
N PRO A 134 9.55 -7.54 -21.39
CA PRO A 134 8.57 -7.90 -22.40
C PRO A 134 7.16 -8.09 -21.85
N ALA A 135 6.96 -8.10 -20.54
CA ALA A 135 5.64 -8.16 -19.92
C ALA A 135 4.79 -6.95 -20.32
N GLN A 136 3.55 -7.20 -20.68
CA GLN A 136 2.61 -6.16 -21.06
C GLN A 136 1.48 -6.07 -20.05
N THR A 137 1.18 -4.84 -19.64
CA THR A 137 0.05 -4.56 -18.77
C THR A 137 -1.25 -4.86 -19.48
N ARG A 138 -2.10 -5.64 -18.83
CA ARG A 138 -3.42 -5.99 -19.31
C ARG A 138 -4.47 -5.24 -18.52
N LYS A 139 -5.26 -4.43 -19.20
CA LYS A 139 -6.38 -3.75 -18.54
C LYS A 139 -7.49 -4.73 -18.21
N ASP A 140 -8.05 -4.62 -17.02
CA ASP A 140 -9.33 -5.26 -16.72
C ASP A 140 -10.43 -4.57 -17.55
N PRO A 141 -11.16 -5.34 -18.39
CA PRO A 141 -12.20 -4.78 -19.25
C PRO A 141 -13.36 -4.14 -18.48
N ASN A 142 -13.55 -4.48 -17.20
CA ASN A 142 -14.66 -3.97 -16.38
C ASN A 142 -14.29 -2.68 -15.64
N THR A 143 -13.04 -2.54 -15.20
CA THR A 143 -12.60 -1.40 -14.39
C THR A 143 -11.77 -0.39 -15.18
N GLY A 144 -11.26 -0.77 -16.34
CA GLY A 144 -10.38 0.06 -17.17
C GLY A 144 -8.97 0.26 -16.59
N ARG A 145 -8.66 -0.46 -15.50
CA ARG A 145 -7.36 -0.48 -14.84
C ARG A 145 -6.64 -1.80 -15.04
#